data_c266c67bc8bee6273d49a7861fedeae2
#
_entry.id   c266c67bc8bee6273d49a7861fedeae2
#
_cell.length_a   1.000
_cell.length_b   1.000
_cell.length_c   1.000
_cell.angle_alpha   90.00
_cell.angle_beta   90.00
_cell.angle_gamma   90.00
#
_symmetry.space_group_name_H-M   'P 1'
#
loop_
_entity.id
_entity.type
_entity.pdbx_description
1 polymer ?
#
loop_
_entity_poly.entity_id
_entity_poly.type
_entity_poly.pdbx_seq_one_letter_code
_entity_poly.pdbx_strand_id
1 'polypeptide(L)'
;MRLRHLITATTLVLVTASAGTVWALRTEGSPEETAEMFLTAWGRQDYTAMRALTVKPPDDFERWYRRFRTDLKLTGATFRVRGDARDGEPVTVGFRAALEGPVDWAYEGSLKLVEHERTWRVKWSPAAVHPRLGTGLRIKTALVKAERAPILAADGTRIDTPATPGSVQQLVEGLTQTYASRLTGTASARVDLVKGTQKVATLATATAKAGRELRTTIDLDVHRAAASALEAVDKPASLVVLRPSTGEILAVVNKPGGFNRALLGHYPPGSTFKVITASALVADGMTADERVSCPAEQNIGGFAFHNAGFKDYGTLPFSTAFAHSCNTTFGALTVDRLGGQRLAALAGSFGFGAPVQPGVPAVRAEFPAPKDDTDLASASIGQGRVLASPLNMATVAAAIADGSWRPPRLVAASLLPEAEPRKLEPEILRALRTLMPAVVVEGTASAVSFPSGTAGKTGTAEFGSGKEPPSHAWFIGYRGDLAFSIVVEGGGAGSTVAAPIASRFLTGLPQR
;
A
#
# COMPACT_ATOMS: atom_id res chain seq x y z
N MET A 1 -73.03 20.88 -80.06
CA MET A 1 -72.76 20.34 -78.71
C MET A 1 -71.70 19.21 -78.75
N ARG A 2 -70.57 19.33 -79.50
CA ARG A 2 -69.52 18.30 -79.60
C ARG A 2 -68.09 18.82 -79.68
N LEU A 3 -67.87 20.09 -79.27
CA LEU A 3 -66.51 20.71 -79.34
C LEU A 3 -65.91 21.06 -78.00
N ARG A 4 -66.58 20.81 -76.84
CA ARG A 4 -66.06 21.17 -75.51
C ARG A 4 -65.37 20.03 -74.71
N HIS A 5 -65.48 18.78 -75.22
CA HIS A 5 -64.88 17.62 -74.50
C HIS A 5 -63.48 17.21 -74.98
N LEU A 6 -63.00 17.74 -76.15
CA LEU A 6 -61.65 17.40 -76.63
C LEU A 6 -60.52 18.26 -76.03
N ILE A 7 -60.81 19.47 -75.51
CA ILE A 7 -59.78 20.35 -74.94
C ILE A 7 -59.42 20.01 -73.51
N THR A 8 -60.37 19.37 -72.78
CA THR A 8 -60.08 18.96 -71.35
C THR A 8 -59.28 17.67 -71.26
N ALA A 9 -59.30 16.77 -72.22
CA ALA A 9 -58.51 15.55 -72.17
C ALA A 9 -57.02 15.76 -72.48
N THR A 10 -56.67 16.72 -73.34
CA THR A 10 -55.29 16.99 -73.75
C THR A 10 -54.52 17.74 -72.70
N THR A 11 -55.19 18.58 -71.91
CA THR A 11 -54.52 19.34 -70.77
C THR A 11 -54.24 18.44 -69.59
N LEU A 12 -55.06 17.40 -69.35
CA LEU A 12 -54.87 16.48 -68.26
C LEU A 12 -53.69 15.50 -68.48
N VAL A 13 -53.48 15.09 -69.76
CA VAL A 13 -52.38 14.18 -70.15
C VAL A 13 -51.03 14.92 -70.12
N LEU A 14 -50.98 16.20 -70.46
CA LEU A 14 -49.73 17.00 -70.38
C LEU A 14 -49.31 17.35 -68.95
N VAL A 15 -50.25 17.54 -68.02
CA VAL A 15 -49.95 17.81 -66.64
C VAL A 15 -49.45 16.54 -65.86
N THR A 16 -50.04 15.36 -66.27
CA THR A 16 -49.57 14.10 -65.65
C THR A 16 -48.23 13.61 -66.21
N ALA A 17 -47.91 13.89 -67.47
CA ALA A 17 -46.62 13.55 -68.08
C ALA A 17 -45.51 14.45 -67.57
N SER A 18 -45.78 15.75 -67.31
CA SER A 18 -44.79 16.64 -66.71
C SER A 18 -44.56 16.40 -65.22
N ALA A 19 -45.59 16.02 -64.44
CA ALA A 19 -45.44 15.63 -63.04
C ALA A 19 -44.70 14.31 -62.89
N GLY A 20 -44.92 13.34 -63.73
CA GLY A 20 -44.24 12.04 -63.76
C GLY A 20 -42.76 12.17 -64.14
N THR A 21 -42.41 13.00 -65.11
CA THR A 21 -41.01 13.24 -65.53
C THR A 21 -40.23 14.02 -64.50
N VAL A 22 -40.83 14.99 -63.80
CA VAL A 22 -40.18 15.72 -62.71
C VAL A 22 -39.94 14.82 -61.50
N TRP A 23 -40.88 13.91 -61.20
CA TRP A 23 -40.69 12.94 -60.15
C TRP A 23 -39.63 11.88 -60.50
N ALA A 24 -39.52 11.48 -61.75
CA ALA A 24 -38.51 10.54 -62.23
C ALA A 24 -37.09 11.10 -62.32
N LEU A 25 -36.91 12.43 -62.19
CA LEU A 25 -35.61 13.15 -62.21
C LEU A 25 -35.14 13.55 -60.80
N ARG A 26 -35.92 13.30 -59.76
CA ARG A 26 -35.57 13.73 -58.38
C ARG A 26 -34.51 12.77 -57.80
N THR A 27 -33.48 13.38 -57.15
CA THR A 27 -32.47 12.64 -56.41
C THR A 27 -33.11 11.98 -55.20
N GLU A 28 -32.77 10.68 -54.95
CA GLU A 28 -33.27 9.94 -53.81
C GLU A 28 -32.53 10.28 -52.53
N GLY A 29 -33.27 10.47 -51.43
CA GLY A 29 -32.72 10.84 -50.10
C GLY A 29 -32.29 12.29 -49.97
N SER A 30 -31.67 12.61 -48.85
CA SER A 30 -31.11 13.94 -48.58
C SER A 30 -29.60 13.90 -48.26
N PRO A 31 -28.88 15.03 -48.36
CA PRO A 31 -27.48 15.10 -47.92
C PRO A 31 -27.30 14.74 -46.47
N GLU A 32 -28.23 15.14 -45.58
CA GLU A 32 -28.21 14.90 -44.14
C GLU A 32 -28.38 13.39 -43.87
N GLU A 33 -29.36 12.72 -44.52
CA GLU A 33 -29.56 11.27 -44.36
C GLU A 33 -28.32 10.48 -44.75
N THR A 34 -27.69 10.84 -45.89
CA THR A 34 -26.46 10.20 -46.34
C THR A 34 -25.29 10.45 -45.35
N ALA A 35 -25.18 11.67 -44.82
CA ALA A 35 -24.19 12.00 -43.79
C ALA A 35 -24.43 11.18 -42.52
N GLU A 36 -25.67 11.06 -42.06
CA GLU A 36 -26.02 10.29 -40.87
C GLU A 36 -25.72 8.78 -41.05
N MET A 37 -26.05 8.20 -42.20
CA MET A 37 -25.69 6.81 -42.55
C MET A 37 -24.16 6.63 -42.52
N PHE A 38 -23.40 7.55 -43.12
CA PHE A 38 -21.95 7.51 -43.19
C PHE A 38 -21.31 7.61 -41.77
N LEU A 39 -21.78 8.54 -40.94
CA LEU A 39 -21.30 8.76 -39.59
C LEU A 39 -21.65 7.59 -38.65
N THR A 40 -22.85 7.00 -38.82
CA THR A 40 -23.27 5.81 -38.10
C THR A 40 -22.39 4.61 -38.45
N ALA A 41 -22.11 4.40 -39.74
CA ALA A 41 -21.20 3.35 -40.20
C ALA A 41 -19.77 3.59 -39.65
N TRP A 42 -19.30 4.85 -39.59
CA TRP A 42 -18.01 5.18 -38.99
C TRP A 42 -17.95 4.85 -37.50
N GLY A 43 -18.99 5.20 -36.74
CA GLY A 43 -19.08 4.84 -35.32
C GLY A 43 -19.02 3.33 -35.06
N ARG A 44 -19.63 2.55 -35.96
CA ARG A 44 -19.64 1.08 -35.95
C ARG A 44 -18.40 0.44 -36.57
N GLN A 45 -17.49 1.25 -37.14
CA GLN A 45 -16.30 0.80 -37.88
C GLN A 45 -16.66 -0.06 -39.13
N ASP A 46 -17.84 0.13 -39.68
CA ASP A 46 -18.25 -0.50 -40.93
C ASP A 46 -17.71 0.29 -42.13
N TYR A 47 -16.44 0.08 -42.40
CA TYR A 47 -15.72 0.79 -43.47
C TYR A 47 -16.24 0.38 -44.86
N THR A 48 -16.84 -0.78 -45.01
CA THR A 48 -17.48 -1.26 -46.25
C THR A 48 -18.71 -0.41 -46.57
N ALA A 49 -19.59 -0.22 -45.58
CA ALA A 49 -20.74 0.68 -45.72
C ALA A 49 -20.31 2.13 -46.01
N MET A 50 -19.29 2.64 -45.28
CA MET A 50 -18.76 3.97 -45.54
C MET A 50 -18.20 4.14 -46.96
N ARG A 51 -17.51 3.11 -47.47
CA ARG A 51 -16.97 3.08 -48.84
C ARG A 51 -18.08 3.10 -49.86
N ALA A 52 -19.14 2.36 -49.64
CA ALA A 52 -20.33 2.34 -50.51
C ALA A 52 -21.07 3.68 -50.60
N LEU A 53 -21.01 4.50 -49.56
CA LEU A 53 -21.57 5.85 -49.48
C LEU A 53 -20.63 6.95 -50.03
N THR A 54 -19.46 6.58 -50.57
CA THR A 54 -18.44 7.52 -51.04
C THR A 54 -18.28 7.49 -52.55
N VAL A 55 -18.19 8.65 -53.18
CA VAL A 55 -17.93 8.73 -54.62
C VAL A 55 -16.41 8.57 -54.85
N LYS A 56 -16.03 7.61 -55.69
CA LYS A 56 -14.63 7.30 -56.06
C LYS A 56 -13.70 7.26 -54.84
N PRO A 57 -13.97 6.40 -53.84
CA PRO A 57 -13.10 6.34 -52.64
C PRO A 57 -11.69 5.90 -53.03
N PRO A 58 -10.64 6.54 -52.46
CA PRO A 58 -9.26 6.16 -52.77
C PRO A 58 -8.93 4.77 -52.22
N ASP A 59 -7.86 4.15 -52.71
CA ASP A 59 -7.46 2.80 -52.30
C ASP A 59 -7.10 2.73 -50.80
N ASP A 60 -6.55 3.82 -50.25
CA ASP A 60 -6.20 3.92 -48.86
C ASP A 60 -7.31 4.50 -47.96
N PHE A 61 -8.55 4.61 -48.45
CA PHE A 61 -9.69 5.15 -47.72
C PHE A 61 -9.84 4.56 -46.31
N GLU A 62 -9.92 3.24 -46.22
CA GLU A 62 -10.08 2.54 -44.95
C GLU A 62 -8.89 2.74 -44.01
N ARG A 63 -7.66 2.82 -44.56
CA ARG A 63 -6.45 3.04 -43.80
C ARG A 63 -6.47 4.36 -43.04
N TRP A 64 -7.08 5.42 -43.56
CA TRP A 64 -7.21 6.69 -42.89
C TRP A 64 -8.01 6.58 -41.59
N TYR A 65 -9.14 5.89 -41.59
CA TYR A 65 -10.01 5.73 -40.41
C TYR A 65 -9.41 4.78 -39.39
N ARG A 66 -8.88 3.64 -39.82
CA ARG A 66 -8.19 2.69 -38.94
C ARG A 66 -7.00 3.35 -38.25
N ARG A 67 -6.19 4.08 -39.02
CA ARG A 67 -5.02 4.78 -38.50
C ARG A 67 -5.39 5.88 -37.51
N PHE A 68 -6.42 6.67 -37.83
CA PHE A 68 -6.94 7.70 -36.93
C PHE A 68 -7.33 7.09 -35.58
N ARG A 69 -8.06 5.96 -35.59
CA ARG A 69 -8.44 5.26 -34.38
C ARG A 69 -7.22 4.71 -33.60
N THR A 70 -6.29 4.07 -34.29
CA THR A 70 -5.08 3.46 -33.68
C THR A 70 -4.13 4.50 -33.14
N ASP A 71 -3.86 5.56 -33.91
CA ASP A 71 -2.95 6.64 -33.52
C ASP A 71 -3.48 7.44 -32.31
N LEU A 72 -4.79 7.55 -32.17
CA LEU A 72 -5.45 8.18 -31.02
C LEU A 72 -5.71 7.22 -29.87
N LYS A 73 -5.52 5.91 -30.06
CA LYS A 73 -5.83 4.85 -29.08
C LYS A 73 -7.28 4.91 -28.59
N LEU A 74 -8.22 5.12 -29.51
CA LEU A 74 -9.63 5.30 -29.18
C LEU A 74 -10.25 4.02 -28.63
N THR A 75 -10.95 4.14 -27.50
CA THR A 75 -11.81 3.12 -26.90
C THR A 75 -13.25 3.25 -27.39
N GLY A 76 -13.71 4.50 -27.59
CA GLY A 76 -15.04 4.84 -28.11
C GLY A 76 -15.00 6.03 -29.08
N ALA A 77 -16.02 6.14 -29.92
CA ALA A 77 -16.27 7.29 -30.75
C ALA A 77 -17.75 7.39 -31.12
N THR A 78 -18.33 8.58 -30.97
CA THR A 78 -19.69 8.88 -31.41
C THR A 78 -19.69 10.07 -32.35
N PHE A 79 -20.52 10.00 -33.38
CA PHE A 79 -20.64 11.03 -34.40
C PHE A 79 -22.10 11.41 -34.54
N ARG A 80 -22.40 12.73 -34.67
CA ARG A 80 -23.77 13.22 -34.86
C ARG A 80 -23.77 14.36 -35.85
N VAL A 81 -24.72 14.33 -36.78
CA VAL A 81 -24.99 15.44 -37.71
C VAL A 81 -25.34 16.70 -36.87
N ARG A 82 -24.91 17.86 -37.32
CA ARG A 82 -25.15 19.12 -36.66
C ARG A 82 -25.59 20.21 -37.66
N GLY A 83 -26.79 20.69 -37.46
CA GLY A 83 -27.40 21.73 -38.28
C GLY A 83 -27.84 21.19 -39.66
N ASP A 84 -28.45 22.08 -40.44
CA ASP A 84 -28.90 21.75 -41.80
C ASP A 84 -27.73 21.77 -42.79
N ALA A 85 -27.90 21.12 -43.91
CA ALA A 85 -26.96 21.19 -45.02
C ALA A 85 -26.79 22.62 -45.52
N ARG A 86 -25.55 22.99 -45.80
CA ARG A 86 -25.26 24.29 -46.42
C ARG A 86 -25.18 24.14 -47.91
N ASP A 87 -25.97 24.93 -48.61
CA ASP A 87 -25.99 25.00 -50.07
C ASP A 87 -24.60 25.28 -50.65
N GLY A 88 -24.31 24.69 -51.80
CA GLY A 88 -23.06 24.83 -52.49
C GLY A 88 -22.76 23.60 -53.39
N GLU A 89 -21.75 23.68 -54.21
CA GLU A 89 -21.24 22.53 -54.98
C GLU A 89 -19.78 22.26 -54.58
N PRO A 90 -19.52 21.30 -53.69
CA PRO A 90 -20.40 20.31 -53.03
C PRO A 90 -21.23 20.87 -51.86
N VAL A 91 -22.37 20.26 -51.57
CA VAL A 91 -23.16 20.52 -50.34
C VAL A 91 -22.34 20.11 -49.12
N THR A 92 -22.42 20.91 -48.05
CA THR A 92 -21.63 20.63 -46.84
C THR A 92 -22.54 20.36 -45.65
N VAL A 93 -22.40 19.20 -45.04
CA VAL A 93 -23.08 18.76 -43.80
C VAL A 93 -22.10 18.76 -42.66
N GLY A 94 -22.36 19.54 -41.59
CA GLY A 94 -21.58 19.59 -40.40
C GLY A 94 -21.84 18.37 -39.48
N PHE A 95 -20.82 17.98 -38.73
CA PHE A 95 -20.99 16.96 -37.68
C PHE A 95 -20.14 17.29 -36.45
N ARG A 96 -20.53 16.71 -35.31
CA ARG A 96 -19.73 16.66 -34.10
C ARG A 96 -19.26 15.24 -33.85
N ALA A 97 -17.96 15.09 -33.62
CA ALA A 97 -17.34 13.86 -33.15
C ALA A 97 -17.03 14.00 -31.65
N ALA A 98 -17.36 12.99 -30.86
CA ALA A 98 -16.90 12.83 -29.48
C ALA A 98 -16.11 11.53 -29.38
N LEU A 99 -14.86 11.64 -28.96
CA LEU A 99 -13.87 10.57 -28.94
C LEU A 99 -13.51 10.26 -27.51
N GLU A 100 -13.45 8.95 -27.18
CA GLU A 100 -13.05 8.44 -25.89
C GLU A 100 -11.68 7.73 -26.02
N GLY A 101 -10.78 7.98 -25.07
CA GLY A 101 -9.45 7.39 -25.10
C GLY A 101 -8.54 8.00 -24.03
N PRO A 102 -7.21 8.00 -24.22
CA PRO A 102 -6.28 8.64 -23.30
C PRO A 102 -6.53 10.17 -23.13
N VAL A 103 -7.18 10.78 -24.09
CA VAL A 103 -7.72 12.15 -24.05
C VAL A 103 -9.15 12.06 -24.55
N ASP A 104 -10.12 12.31 -23.69
CA ASP A 104 -11.51 12.55 -24.12
C ASP A 104 -11.58 13.88 -24.82
N TRP A 105 -12.00 13.83 -26.07
CA TRP A 105 -11.90 15.00 -26.94
C TRP A 105 -13.06 15.05 -27.94
N ALA A 106 -13.55 16.23 -28.18
CA ALA A 106 -14.58 16.47 -29.20
C ALA A 106 -14.11 17.51 -30.22
N TYR A 107 -14.50 17.29 -31.47
CA TYR A 107 -14.25 18.28 -32.53
C TYR A 107 -15.48 18.40 -33.46
N GLU A 108 -15.50 19.49 -34.21
CA GLU A 108 -16.47 19.69 -35.27
C GLU A 108 -15.80 19.43 -36.62
N GLY A 109 -16.46 18.62 -37.43
CA GLY A 109 -16.04 18.27 -38.77
C GLY A 109 -17.15 18.55 -39.79
N SER A 110 -16.87 18.29 -41.06
CA SER A 110 -17.86 18.42 -42.14
C SER A 110 -17.63 17.35 -43.20
N LEU A 111 -18.71 16.86 -43.75
CA LEU A 111 -18.76 16.02 -44.95
C LEU A 111 -19.17 16.87 -46.15
N LYS A 112 -18.47 16.68 -47.26
CA LYS A 112 -18.85 17.25 -48.53
C LYS A 112 -19.63 16.20 -49.31
N LEU A 113 -20.85 16.54 -49.75
CA LEU A 113 -21.73 15.63 -50.49
C LEU A 113 -21.97 16.16 -51.90
N VAL A 114 -22.02 15.23 -52.83
CA VAL A 114 -22.33 15.49 -54.24
C VAL A 114 -23.39 14.52 -54.71
N GLU A 115 -24.18 14.96 -55.64
CA GLU A 115 -25.12 14.06 -56.34
C GLU A 115 -24.31 13.17 -57.30
N HIS A 116 -24.57 11.87 -57.27
CA HIS A 116 -23.95 10.85 -58.13
C HIS A 116 -24.93 9.75 -58.38
N GLU A 117 -25.28 9.53 -59.66
CA GLU A 117 -26.24 8.50 -60.08
C GLU A 117 -27.55 8.58 -59.30
N ARG A 118 -28.11 9.81 -59.20
CA ARG A 118 -29.37 10.12 -58.49
C ARG A 118 -29.40 9.82 -57.00
N THR A 119 -28.24 9.63 -56.38
CA THR A 119 -28.09 9.46 -54.93
C THR A 119 -27.06 10.41 -54.38
N TRP A 120 -27.19 10.81 -53.12
CA TRP A 120 -26.18 11.59 -52.46
C TRP A 120 -25.00 10.73 -52.04
N ARG A 121 -23.75 11.18 -52.28
CA ARG A 121 -22.53 10.47 -51.96
C ARG A 121 -21.52 11.43 -51.31
N VAL A 122 -20.71 10.91 -50.38
CA VAL A 122 -19.63 11.67 -49.78
C VAL A 122 -18.48 11.87 -50.76
N LYS A 123 -18.13 13.16 -51.06
CA LYS A 123 -16.90 13.51 -51.77
C LYS A 123 -15.77 13.52 -50.75
N TRP A 124 -15.07 12.40 -50.67
CA TRP A 124 -14.10 12.17 -49.61
C TRP A 124 -12.82 12.99 -49.79
N SER A 125 -12.23 13.43 -48.65
CA SER A 125 -10.85 13.94 -48.51
C SER A 125 -10.39 13.68 -47.08
N PRO A 126 -9.08 13.77 -46.74
CA PRO A 126 -8.60 13.65 -45.36
C PRO A 126 -9.34 14.57 -44.37
N ALA A 127 -9.83 15.73 -44.81
CA ALA A 127 -10.62 16.63 -43.99
C ALA A 127 -11.98 16.04 -43.54
N ALA A 128 -12.50 15.01 -44.23
CA ALA A 128 -13.69 14.29 -43.77
C ALA A 128 -13.43 13.48 -42.49
N VAL A 129 -12.17 13.08 -42.22
CA VAL A 129 -11.77 12.44 -40.95
C VAL A 129 -11.58 13.49 -39.86
N HIS A 130 -10.88 14.58 -40.16
CA HIS A 130 -10.68 15.69 -39.25
C HIS A 130 -10.31 16.94 -40.05
N PRO A 131 -10.89 18.14 -39.77
CA PRO A 131 -10.73 19.32 -40.59
C PRO A 131 -9.29 19.80 -40.78
N ARG A 132 -8.39 19.45 -39.85
CA ARG A 132 -6.97 19.81 -39.94
C ARG A 132 -6.07 18.73 -40.58
N LEU A 133 -6.65 17.62 -41.06
CA LEU A 133 -5.89 16.61 -41.79
C LEU A 133 -5.73 17.00 -43.27
N GLY A 134 -4.56 16.73 -43.78
CA GLY A 134 -4.17 16.94 -45.17
C GLY A 134 -2.98 16.05 -45.53
N THR A 135 -2.44 16.22 -46.73
CA THR A 135 -1.32 15.41 -47.21
C THR A 135 -0.12 15.46 -46.25
N GLY A 136 0.33 14.28 -45.81
CA GLY A 136 1.48 14.14 -44.93
C GLY A 136 1.23 14.49 -43.44
N LEU A 137 0.00 14.90 -43.10
CA LEU A 137 -0.39 15.20 -41.72
C LEU A 137 -1.03 13.98 -41.03
N ARG A 138 -0.78 13.84 -39.75
CA ARG A 138 -1.36 12.81 -38.87
C ARG A 138 -1.78 13.42 -37.54
N ILE A 139 -2.79 12.84 -36.94
CA ILE A 139 -3.19 13.14 -35.57
C ILE A 139 -2.87 11.92 -34.72
N LYS A 140 -2.10 12.11 -33.63
CA LYS A 140 -1.72 11.03 -32.75
C LYS A 140 -1.72 11.45 -31.28
N THR A 141 -1.93 10.48 -30.39
CA THR A 141 -1.79 10.70 -28.95
C THR A 141 -0.32 10.61 -28.55
N ALA A 142 0.16 11.60 -27.80
CA ALA A 142 1.43 11.60 -27.10
C ALA A 142 1.16 11.46 -25.61
N LEU A 143 1.71 10.38 -24.99
CA LEU A 143 1.64 10.17 -23.54
C LEU A 143 2.84 10.83 -22.89
N VAL A 144 2.61 11.64 -21.86
CA VAL A 144 3.65 12.22 -21.01
C VAL A 144 3.59 11.48 -19.68
N LYS A 145 4.65 10.74 -19.35
CA LYS A 145 4.72 9.97 -18.10
C LYS A 145 4.59 10.94 -16.91
N ALA A 146 3.70 10.63 -15.98
CA ALA A 146 3.61 11.39 -14.73
C ALA A 146 4.89 11.14 -13.90
N GLU A 147 5.45 12.18 -13.33
CA GLU A 147 6.49 12.03 -12.31
C GLU A 147 5.87 11.44 -11.05
N ARG A 148 6.61 10.52 -10.45
CA ARG A 148 6.21 9.94 -9.18
C ARG A 148 6.44 10.95 -8.06
N ALA A 149 5.44 11.15 -7.21
CA ALA A 149 5.57 11.98 -6.02
C ALA A 149 6.56 11.35 -5.02
N PRO A 150 7.28 12.17 -4.22
CA PRO A 150 8.30 11.69 -3.30
C PRO A 150 7.71 10.96 -2.10
N ILE A 151 8.54 10.08 -1.51
CA ILE A 151 8.35 9.55 -0.16
C ILE A 151 9.27 10.32 0.77
N LEU A 152 8.70 10.82 1.89
CA LEU A 152 9.36 11.73 2.81
C LEU A 152 9.49 11.09 4.20
N ALA A 153 10.57 11.38 4.89
CA ALA A 153 10.74 11.18 6.33
C ALA A 153 9.81 12.12 7.14
N ALA A 154 9.79 11.98 8.44
CA ALA A 154 8.96 12.80 9.33
C ALA A 154 9.27 14.31 9.23
N ASP A 155 10.52 14.67 9.03
CA ASP A 155 11.01 16.05 8.88
C ASP A 155 10.80 16.64 7.47
N GLY A 156 10.31 15.83 6.52
CA GLY A 156 10.14 16.22 5.12
C GLY A 156 11.34 15.92 4.22
N THR A 157 12.40 15.35 4.74
CA THR A 157 13.54 14.91 3.93
C THR A 157 13.11 13.78 2.99
N ARG A 158 13.48 13.89 1.72
CA ARG A 158 13.16 12.87 0.71
C ARG A 158 13.98 11.59 0.95
N ILE A 159 13.31 10.44 1.04
CA ILE A 159 13.92 9.14 1.37
C ILE A 159 13.86 8.11 0.23
N ASP A 160 13.20 8.39 -0.89
CA ASP A 160 13.18 7.55 -2.09
C ASP A 160 14.29 7.94 -3.07
N THR A 161 15.51 8.11 -2.56
CA THR A 161 16.70 8.49 -3.31
C THR A 161 17.80 7.43 -3.20
N PRO A 162 18.71 7.32 -4.16
CA PRO A 162 19.86 6.40 -4.07
C PRO A 162 20.80 6.67 -2.88
N ALA A 163 20.79 7.90 -2.33
CA ALA A 163 21.61 8.27 -1.17
C ALA A 163 21.02 7.83 0.17
N THR A 164 19.79 7.34 0.17
CA THR A 164 19.10 6.90 1.39
C THR A 164 19.72 5.60 1.91
N PRO A 165 19.92 5.42 3.24
CA PRO A 165 20.47 4.18 3.80
C PRO A 165 19.68 2.94 3.39
N GLY A 166 20.38 1.81 3.16
CA GLY A 166 19.79 0.58 2.60
C GLY A 166 18.61 0.01 3.42
N SER A 167 18.65 0.14 4.75
CA SER A 167 17.53 -0.28 5.62
C SER A 167 16.27 0.57 5.43
N VAL A 168 16.42 1.88 5.13
CA VAL A 168 15.30 2.75 4.77
C VAL A 168 14.83 2.46 3.36
N GLN A 169 15.74 2.18 2.40
CA GLN A 169 15.36 1.81 1.03
C GLN A 169 14.44 0.59 0.99
N GLN A 170 14.68 -0.41 1.84
CA GLN A 170 13.79 -1.58 1.96
C GLN A 170 12.36 -1.20 2.35
N LEU A 171 12.18 -0.23 3.25
CA LEU A 171 10.85 0.30 3.59
C LEU A 171 10.25 1.09 2.42
N VAL A 172 11.07 1.89 1.74
CA VAL A 172 10.64 2.67 0.56
C VAL A 172 10.11 1.78 -0.55
N GLU A 173 10.71 0.61 -0.79
CA GLU A 173 10.20 -0.37 -1.75
C GLU A 173 8.80 -0.86 -1.38
N GLY A 174 8.60 -1.29 -0.14
CA GLY A 174 7.29 -1.72 0.37
C GLY A 174 6.23 -0.61 0.30
N LEU A 175 6.59 0.62 0.69
CA LEU A 175 5.72 1.80 0.60
C LEU A 175 5.38 2.15 -0.85
N THR A 176 6.36 2.03 -1.76
CA THR A 176 6.15 2.28 -3.19
C THR A 176 5.12 1.32 -3.78
N GLN A 177 5.17 0.05 -3.42
CA GLN A 177 4.22 -0.96 -3.87
C GLN A 177 2.84 -0.73 -3.26
N THR A 178 2.77 -0.53 -1.95
CA THR A 178 1.50 -0.34 -1.23
C THR A 178 0.76 0.93 -1.66
N TYR A 179 1.48 2.03 -1.90
CA TYR A 179 0.91 3.33 -2.25
C TYR A 179 1.13 3.74 -3.71
N ALA A 180 1.30 2.76 -4.62
CA ALA A 180 1.59 3.02 -6.04
C ALA A 180 0.57 3.97 -6.69
N SER A 181 -0.73 3.78 -6.46
CA SER A 181 -1.81 4.62 -7.00
C SER A 181 -1.77 6.06 -6.47
N ARG A 182 -1.37 6.25 -5.20
CA ARG A 182 -1.21 7.57 -4.60
C ARG A 182 0.01 8.29 -5.17
N LEU A 183 1.13 7.58 -5.30
CA LEU A 183 2.41 8.14 -5.70
C LEU A 183 2.48 8.45 -7.21
N THR A 184 1.85 7.64 -8.05
CA THR A 184 2.01 7.68 -9.51
C THR A 184 0.94 8.58 -10.08
N GLY A 185 0.35 9.51 -9.81
CA GLY A 185 -0.60 10.37 -10.52
C GLY A 185 -1.09 9.82 -11.88
N THR A 186 -1.95 10.47 -12.55
CA THR A 186 -2.34 10.11 -13.92
C THR A 186 -1.40 10.76 -14.93
N ALA A 187 -0.91 9.98 -15.88
CA ALA A 187 -0.12 10.52 -17.00
C ALA A 187 -0.92 11.60 -17.74
N SER A 188 -0.27 12.68 -18.14
CA SER A 188 -0.88 13.59 -19.08
C SER A 188 -0.83 12.97 -20.48
N ALA A 189 -1.88 13.20 -21.24
CA ALA A 189 -1.95 12.84 -22.65
C ALA A 189 -2.34 14.07 -23.46
N ARG A 190 -1.82 14.18 -24.66
CA ARG A 190 -2.25 15.22 -25.59
C ARG A 190 -2.42 14.64 -26.98
N VAL A 191 -3.32 15.23 -27.72
CA VAL A 191 -3.57 14.93 -29.11
C VAL A 191 -2.80 15.94 -29.93
N ASP A 192 -1.79 15.47 -30.66
CA ASP A 192 -0.92 16.31 -31.49
C ASP A 192 -1.18 16.07 -32.99
N LEU A 193 -1.26 17.17 -33.75
CA LEU A 193 -1.14 17.17 -35.19
C LEU A 193 0.34 17.17 -35.56
N VAL A 194 0.78 16.20 -36.36
CA VAL A 194 2.18 16.02 -36.70
C VAL A 194 2.39 15.89 -38.21
N LYS A 195 3.56 16.34 -38.71
CA LYS A 195 4.08 16.10 -40.07
C LYS A 195 5.37 15.30 -39.94
N GLY A 196 5.33 14.02 -40.33
CA GLY A 196 6.43 13.11 -40.00
C GLY A 196 6.62 12.96 -38.49
N THR A 197 7.78 13.36 -37.99
CA THR A 197 8.11 13.38 -36.54
C THR A 197 7.86 14.75 -35.89
N GLN A 198 7.69 15.81 -36.68
CA GLN A 198 7.55 17.18 -36.18
C GLN A 198 6.12 17.46 -35.73
N LYS A 199 5.99 17.99 -34.51
CA LYS A 199 4.72 18.49 -34.00
C LYS A 199 4.36 19.83 -34.66
N VAL A 200 3.18 19.89 -35.26
CA VAL A 200 2.62 21.10 -35.91
C VAL A 200 1.73 21.85 -34.92
N ALA A 201 0.88 21.16 -34.19
CA ALA A 201 -0.02 21.77 -33.20
C ALA A 201 -0.46 20.73 -32.15
N THR A 202 -0.88 21.21 -30.98
CA THR A 202 -1.65 20.42 -30.02
C THR A 202 -3.13 20.72 -30.22
N LEU A 203 -3.96 19.70 -30.36
CA LEU A 203 -5.39 19.79 -30.61
C LEU A 203 -6.23 19.65 -29.35
N ALA A 204 -5.77 18.79 -28.41
CA ALA A 204 -6.40 18.57 -27.12
C ALA A 204 -5.35 18.10 -26.10
N THR A 205 -5.66 18.29 -24.82
CA THR A 205 -4.79 17.86 -23.71
C THR A 205 -5.65 17.34 -22.59
N ALA A 206 -5.33 16.15 -22.06
CA ALA A 206 -5.84 15.68 -20.79
C ALA A 206 -4.95 16.23 -19.68
N THR A 207 -5.56 16.83 -18.66
CA THR A 207 -4.83 17.37 -17.51
C THR A 207 -4.25 16.20 -16.69
N ALA A 208 -2.94 16.22 -16.44
CA ALA A 208 -2.30 15.31 -15.51
C ALA A 208 -2.83 15.55 -14.10
N LYS A 209 -3.12 14.49 -13.34
CA LYS A 209 -3.20 14.60 -11.88
C LYS A 209 -1.84 14.25 -11.34
N ALA A 210 -1.18 15.17 -10.67
CA ALA A 210 0.08 14.90 -9.99
C ALA A 210 -0.10 13.80 -8.95
N GLY A 211 0.91 12.95 -8.78
CA GLY A 211 0.98 12.04 -7.65
C GLY A 211 0.96 12.85 -6.34
N ARG A 212 0.54 12.21 -5.25
CA ARG A 212 0.50 12.83 -3.92
C ARG A 212 1.64 12.26 -3.09
N GLU A 213 2.44 13.13 -2.48
CA GLU A 213 3.54 12.73 -1.61
C GLU A 213 3.07 11.81 -0.49
N LEU A 214 3.97 10.95 -0.04
CA LEU A 214 3.75 10.06 1.10
C LEU A 214 4.74 10.44 2.20
N ARG A 215 4.25 11.03 3.29
CA ARG A 215 5.05 11.32 4.48
C ARG A 215 5.01 10.12 5.41
N THR A 216 6.19 9.67 5.84
CA THR A 216 6.37 8.60 6.83
C THR A 216 6.63 9.18 8.22
N THR A 217 6.60 8.32 9.23
CA THR A 217 6.95 8.65 10.61
C THR A 217 8.43 8.42 10.91
N ILE A 218 9.23 8.01 9.92
CA ILE A 218 10.65 7.72 10.09
C ILE A 218 11.40 8.99 10.53
N ASP A 219 12.07 8.89 11.67
CA ASP A 219 13.01 9.88 12.19
C ASP A 219 14.43 9.44 11.78
N LEU A 220 15.06 10.19 10.89
CA LEU A 220 16.37 9.81 10.32
C LEU A 220 17.49 9.79 11.36
N ASP A 221 17.42 10.60 12.41
CA ASP A 221 18.42 10.61 13.48
C ASP A 221 18.28 9.38 14.37
N VAL A 222 17.04 9.04 14.76
CA VAL A 222 16.75 7.80 15.50
C VAL A 222 17.14 6.58 14.66
N HIS A 223 16.82 6.60 13.36
CA HIS A 223 17.19 5.52 12.46
C HIS A 223 18.71 5.35 12.33
N ARG A 224 19.47 6.45 12.26
CA ARG A 224 20.94 6.44 12.19
C ARG A 224 21.54 5.85 13.47
N ALA A 225 21.05 6.25 14.63
CA ALA A 225 21.47 5.70 15.93
C ALA A 225 21.18 4.19 16.01
N ALA A 226 20.01 3.75 15.56
CA ALA A 226 19.64 2.34 15.51
C ALA A 226 20.53 1.53 14.54
N ALA A 227 20.82 2.07 13.36
CA ALA A 227 21.70 1.42 12.37
C ALA A 227 23.14 1.28 12.91
N SER A 228 23.68 2.36 13.51
CA SER A 228 25.01 2.35 14.10
C SER A 228 25.12 1.34 15.25
N ALA A 229 24.07 1.19 16.07
CA ALA A 229 24.06 0.20 17.16
C ALA A 229 24.17 -1.25 16.66
N LEU A 230 23.71 -1.53 15.43
CA LEU A 230 23.82 -2.86 14.81
C LEU A 230 25.09 -3.06 13.94
N GLU A 231 25.88 -2.02 13.71
CA GLU A 231 27.01 -2.06 12.76
C GLU A 231 28.02 -3.16 13.08
N ALA A 232 28.37 -3.34 14.35
CA ALA A 232 29.32 -4.33 14.82
C ALA A 232 28.70 -5.74 15.07
N VAL A 233 27.43 -5.95 14.70
CA VAL A 233 26.77 -7.25 14.90
C VAL A 233 26.98 -8.13 13.66
N ASP A 234 27.66 -9.27 13.80
CA ASP A 234 27.96 -10.16 12.66
C ASP A 234 26.79 -11.06 12.25
N LYS A 235 25.86 -11.30 13.18
CA LYS A 235 24.69 -12.17 12.95
C LYS A 235 23.51 -11.35 12.43
N PRO A 236 22.55 -11.99 11.76
CA PRO A 236 21.32 -11.36 11.34
C PRO A 236 20.61 -10.74 12.56
N ALA A 237 20.25 -9.47 12.44
CA ALA A 237 19.67 -8.71 13.54
C ALA A 237 18.66 -7.67 13.05
N SER A 238 17.77 -7.26 13.93
CA SER A 238 16.92 -6.09 13.69
C SER A 238 16.71 -5.26 14.95
N LEU A 239 16.43 -3.97 14.74
CA LEU A 239 16.07 -3.00 15.74
C LEU A 239 14.88 -2.18 15.23
N VAL A 240 13.81 -2.14 16.03
CA VAL A 240 12.60 -1.33 15.76
C VAL A 240 12.46 -0.32 16.89
N VAL A 241 12.12 0.92 16.54
CA VAL A 241 11.88 2.01 17.49
C VAL A 241 10.49 2.60 17.25
N LEU A 242 9.74 2.79 18.31
CA LEU A 242 8.40 3.38 18.33
C LEU A 242 8.37 4.63 19.21
N ARG A 243 7.44 5.54 18.88
CA ARG A 243 6.99 6.58 19.82
C ARG A 243 5.76 6.06 20.56
N PRO A 244 5.87 5.75 21.86
CA PRO A 244 4.77 5.19 22.67
C PRO A 244 3.48 6.01 22.61
N SER A 245 3.60 7.33 22.75
CA SER A 245 2.44 8.25 22.83
C SER A 245 1.58 8.26 21.56
N THR A 246 2.13 7.88 20.40
CA THR A 246 1.43 7.97 19.10
C THR A 246 1.36 6.65 18.31
N GLY A 247 2.14 5.63 18.70
CA GLY A 247 2.32 4.40 17.92
C GLY A 247 3.18 4.57 16.66
N GLU A 248 3.81 5.73 16.44
CA GLU A 248 4.66 6.01 15.30
C GLU A 248 5.91 5.13 15.28
N ILE A 249 6.19 4.49 14.15
CA ILE A 249 7.44 3.77 13.90
C ILE A 249 8.48 4.80 13.49
N LEU A 250 9.48 5.02 14.34
CA LEU A 250 10.54 6.00 14.12
C LEU A 250 11.74 5.41 13.37
N ALA A 251 12.02 4.13 13.58
CA ALA A 251 13.11 3.44 12.90
C ALA A 251 12.79 1.95 12.71
N VAL A 252 13.23 1.40 11.59
CA VAL A 252 13.21 -0.03 11.28
C VAL A 252 14.55 -0.38 10.65
N VAL A 253 15.39 -1.10 11.35
CA VAL A 253 16.71 -1.49 10.87
C VAL A 253 16.84 -2.99 10.82
N ASN A 254 17.27 -3.52 9.67
CA ASN A 254 17.56 -4.92 9.45
C ASN A 254 19.03 -5.10 9.00
N LYS A 255 19.74 -6.05 9.57
CA LYS A 255 21.08 -6.44 9.18
C LYS A 255 21.18 -7.98 9.05
N PRO A 256 21.66 -8.52 7.92
CA PRO A 256 21.77 -7.82 6.64
C PRO A 256 20.40 -7.41 6.11
N GLY A 257 20.36 -6.51 5.13
CA GLY A 257 19.14 -6.18 4.39
C GLY A 257 18.58 -7.38 3.61
N GLY A 258 17.57 -7.15 2.77
CA GLY A 258 16.87 -8.18 1.99
C GLY A 258 15.59 -8.65 2.67
N PHE A 259 15.65 -9.45 3.71
CA PHE A 259 14.47 -9.84 4.49
C PHE A 259 14.15 -8.82 5.60
N ASN A 260 12.91 -8.35 5.67
CA ASN A 260 12.47 -7.41 6.72
C ASN A 260 12.14 -8.15 8.02
N ARG A 261 13.17 -8.55 8.77
CA ARG A 261 13.05 -9.24 10.05
C ARG A 261 12.23 -8.49 11.06
N ALA A 262 12.40 -7.18 11.06
CA ALA A 262 11.73 -6.29 11.99
C ALA A 262 10.20 -6.39 11.93
N LEU A 263 9.64 -6.52 10.73
CA LEU A 263 8.20 -6.51 10.48
C LEU A 263 7.63 -7.88 10.12
N LEU A 264 8.43 -8.73 9.46
CA LEU A 264 7.99 -10.02 8.91
C LEU A 264 8.61 -11.24 9.61
N GLY A 265 9.57 -11.02 10.51
CA GLY A 265 10.17 -12.10 11.29
C GLY A 265 9.15 -12.69 12.28
N HIS A 266 9.15 -14.00 12.41
CA HIS A 266 8.30 -14.76 13.33
C HIS A 266 9.21 -15.56 14.25
N TYR A 267 9.42 -15.06 15.46
CA TYR A 267 10.34 -15.64 16.42
C TYR A 267 9.65 -15.89 17.75
N PRO A 268 10.03 -16.95 18.51
CA PRO A 268 9.70 -17.01 19.91
C PRO A 268 10.28 -15.78 20.62
N PRO A 269 9.47 -15.00 21.38
CA PRO A 269 9.98 -13.82 22.08
C PRO A 269 10.82 -14.14 23.31
N GLY A 270 10.81 -15.40 23.75
CA GLY A 270 11.50 -15.84 24.97
C GLY A 270 11.09 -15.03 26.16
N SER A 271 12.00 -14.87 27.12
CA SER A 271 11.73 -14.17 28.38
C SER A 271 11.26 -12.73 28.25
N THR A 272 11.27 -12.12 27.07
CA THR A 272 10.64 -10.79 26.90
C THR A 272 9.11 -10.87 27.03
N PHE A 273 8.53 -12.04 26.76
CA PHE A 273 7.11 -12.30 26.97
C PHE A 273 6.69 -12.28 28.44
N LYS A 274 7.63 -12.46 29.38
CA LYS A 274 7.35 -12.38 30.82
C LYS A 274 6.83 -11.00 31.25
N VAL A 275 6.99 -9.96 30.46
CA VAL A 275 6.31 -8.68 30.65
C VAL A 275 4.80 -8.88 30.65
N ILE A 276 4.28 -9.66 29.70
CA ILE A 276 2.86 -9.97 29.57
C ILE A 276 2.42 -10.93 30.66
N THR A 277 3.23 -11.96 30.95
CA THR A 277 2.94 -12.93 32.02
C THR A 277 2.91 -12.27 33.40
N ALA A 278 3.88 -11.37 33.69
CA ALA A 278 3.88 -10.58 34.90
C ALA A 278 2.64 -9.70 34.99
N SER A 279 2.23 -9.07 33.87
CA SER A 279 0.99 -8.29 33.82
C SER A 279 -0.23 -9.14 34.20
N ALA A 280 -0.30 -10.40 33.73
CA ALA A 280 -1.39 -11.31 34.05
C ALA A 280 -1.39 -11.72 35.53
N LEU A 281 -0.22 -11.99 36.09
CA LEU A 281 -0.06 -12.32 37.52
C LEU A 281 -0.43 -11.11 38.41
N VAL A 282 -0.04 -9.90 38.02
CA VAL A 282 -0.42 -8.66 38.73
C VAL A 282 -1.93 -8.44 38.68
N ALA A 283 -2.55 -8.63 37.52
CA ALA A 283 -4.01 -8.58 37.37
C ALA A 283 -4.74 -9.65 38.22
N ASP A 284 -4.06 -10.78 38.54
CA ASP A 284 -4.55 -11.81 39.47
C ASP A 284 -4.20 -11.51 40.94
N GLY A 285 -3.66 -10.32 41.25
CA GLY A 285 -3.38 -9.83 42.60
C GLY A 285 -1.94 -10.06 43.11
N MET A 286 -1.00 -10.50 42.24
CA MET A 286 0.41 -10.63 42.59
C MET A 286 1.02 -9.25 42.87
N THR A 287 1.71 -9.11 43.99
CA THR A 287 2.44 -7.88 44.33
C THR A 287 3.94 -8.01 44.09
N ALA A 288 4.64 -6.89 43.89
CA ALA A 288 6.08 -6.87 43.56
C ALA A 288 6.97 -7.49 44.66
N ASP A 289 6.54 -7.38 45.91
CA ASP A 289 7.22 -7.85 47.13
C ASP A 289 6.76 -9.24 47.58
N GLU A 290 5.72 -9.80 46.95
CA GLU A 290 5.26 -11.18 47.25
C GLU A 290 6.40 -12.18 47.07
N ARG A 291 6.60 -13.03 48.08
CA ARG A 291 7.67 -14.03 48.09
C ARG A 291 7.32 -15.23 47.20
N VAL A 292 8.18 -15.51 46.24
CA VAL A 292 8.02 -16.60 45.28
C VAL A 292 9.24 -17.51 45.24
N SER A 293 9.05 -18.77 44.92
CA SER A 293 10.15 -19.74 44.77
C SER A 293 10.75 -19.63 43.36
N CYS A 294 12.09 -19.69 43.26
CA CYS A 294 12.83 -19.72 42.02
C CYS A 294 13.93 -20.80 42.07
N PRO A 295 13.56 -22.09 42.14
CA PRO A 295 14.52 -23.19 42.16
C PRO A 295 15.25 -23.34 40.81
N ALA A 296 16.42 -23.95 40.83
CA ALA A 296 17.21 -24.20 39.62
C ALA A 296 16.43 -24.93 38.54
N GLU A 297 15.62 -25.91 38.95
CA GLU A 297 14.79 -26.74 38.07
C GLU A 297 13.45 -27.04 38.78
N GLN A 298 12.38 -27.19 37.99
CA GLN A 298 11.06 -27.55 38.47
C GLN A 298 10.30 -28.34 37.42
N ASN A 299 9.70 -29.46 37.83
CA ASN A 299 8.80 -30.21 36.94
C ASN A 299 7.43 -29.50 36.86
N ILE A 300 6.98 -29.14 35.64
CA ILE A 300 5.70 -28.50 35.40
C ILE A 300 5.01 -29.23 34.27
N GLY A 301 3.85 -29.82 34.52
CA GLY A 301 3.09 -30.58 33.54
C GLY A 301 3.81 -31.86 33.03
N GLY A 302 4.80 -32.37 33.77
CA GLY A 302 5.57 -33.52 33.38
C GLY A 302 6.90 -33.23 32.68
N PHE A 303 7.23 -31.95 32.47
CA PHE A 303 8.48 -31.49 31.85
C PHE A 303 9.34 -30.71 32.86
N ALA A 304 10.67 -30.95 32.84
CA ALA A 304 11.62 -30.26 33.71
C ALA A 304 12.01 -28.90 33.10
N PHE A 305 11.47 -27.83 33.63
CA PHE A 305 11.85 -26.44 33.31
C PHE A 305 13.02 -26.03 34.19
N HIS A 306 13.97 -25.30 33.62
CA HIS A 306 15.13 -24.78 34.36
C HIS A 306 15.38 -23.29 34.10
N ASN A 307 16.04 -22.66 35.05
CA ASN A 307 16.56 -21.31 34.89
C ASN A 307 17.83 -21.29 34.04
N ALA A 308 18.19 -20.16 33.46
CA ALA A 308 19.42 -19.99 32.70
C ALA A 308 20.64 -20.42 33.57
N GLY A 309 21.44 -21.32 33.05
CA GLY A 309 22.61 -21.87 33.75
C GLY A 309 22.28 -22.65 35.04
N PHE A 310 21.06 -23.17 35.15
CA PHE A 310 20.57 -23.94 36.33
C PHE A 310 20.77 -23.19 37.67
N LYS A 311 20.60 -21.85 37.64
CA LYS A 311 20.74 -21.03 38.85
C LYS A 311 19.56 -21.21 39.77
N ASP A 312 19.87 -21.52 41.04
CA ASP A 312 18.92 -21.50 42.14
C ASP A 312 18.96 -20.16 42.84
N TYR A 313 17.83 -19.48 42.94
CA TYR A 313 17.71 -18.19 43.66
C TYR A 313 16.91 -18.33 44.96
N GLY A 314 16.48 -19.55 45.32
CA GLY A 314 15.69 -19.82 46.51
C GLY A 314 14.34 -19.09 46.50
N THR A 315 13.97 -18.52 47.64
CA THR A 315 12.73 -17.73 47.80
C THR A 315 13.06 -16.26 47.87
N LEU A 316 12.51 -15.46 46.96
CA LEU A 316 12.83 -14.04 46.76
C LEU A 316 11.55 -13.25 46.37
N PRO A 317 11.57 -11.90 46.42
CA PRO A 317 10.45 -11.10 45.94
C PRO A 317 10.14 -11.35 44.46
N PHE A 318 8.87 -11.23 44.07
CA PHE A 318 8.46 -11.37 42.66
C PHE A 318 9.18 -10.40 41.73
N SER A 319 9.45 -9.16 42.21
CA SER A 319 10.26 -8.19 41.46
C SER A 319 11.66 -8.70 41.11
N THR A 320 12.32 -9.33 42.11
CA THR A 320 13.64 -9.92 41.91
C THR A 320 13.60 -11.17 41.03
N ALA A 321 12.53 -12.02 41.14
CA ALA A 321 12.33 -13.15 40.26
C ALA A 321 12.14 -12.69 38.79
N PHE A 322 11.42 -11.58 38.56
CA PHE A 322 11.28 -10.95 37.25
C PHE A 322 12.62 -10.40 36.75
N ALA A 323 13.36 -9.70 37.60
CA ALA A 323 14.66 -9.09 37.26
C ALA A 323 15.68 -10.16 36.84
N HIS A 324 15.75 -11.30 37.56
CA HIS A 324 16.58 -12.44 37.22
C HIS A 324 15.96 -13.36 36.13
N SER A 325 14.75 -13.06 35.69
CA SER A 325 14.09 -13.80 34.60
C SER A 325 13.82 -15.28 34.92
N CYS A 326 13.42 -15.61 36.15
CA CYS A 326 13.16 -16.98 36.62
C CYS A 326 12.15 -17.73 35.75
N ASN A 327 12.57 -18.76 35.01
CA ASN A 327 11.67 -19.59 34.20
C ASN A 327 10.75 -20.45 35.05
N THR A 328 11.32 -21.07 36.08
CA THR A 328 10.63 -21.98 37.00
C THR A 328 9.49 -21.29 37.73
N THR A 329 9.72 -20.05 38.23
CA THR A 329 8.70 -19.22 38.87
C THR A 329 7.56 -18.90 37.93
N PHE A 330 7.88 -18.37 36.74
CA PHE A 330 6.85 -17.91 35.80
C PHE A 330 6.03 -19.06 35.22
N GLY A 331 6.67 -20.20 34.90
CA GLY A 331 5.99 -21.41 34.45
C GLY A 331 5.01 -21.94 35.49
N ALA A 332 5.49 -22.15 36.73
CA ALA A 332 4.64 -22.70 37.81
C ALA A 332 3.48 -21.74 38.15
N LEU A 333 3.74 -20.47 38.44
CA LEU A 333 2.69 -19.53 38.78
C LEU A 333 1.61 -19.37 37.70
N THR A 334 2.00 -19.48 36.42
CA THR A 334 1.05 -19.42 35.34
C THR A 334 0.11 -20.62 35.30
N VAL A 335 0.67 -21.84 35.51
CA VAL A 335 -0.15 -23.06 35.56
C VAL A 335 -1.02 -23.06 36.81
N ASP A 336 -0.44 -22.73 37.96
CA ASP A 336 -1.15 -22.82 39.25
C ASP A 336 -2.22 -21.74 39.46
N ARG A 337 -2.02 -20.52 38.91
CA ARG A 337 -2.88 -19.37 39.23
C ARG A 337 -3.67 -18.83 38.03
N LEU A 338 -3.08 -18.79 36.81
CA LEU A 338 -3.68 -18.07 35.70
C LEU A 338 -4.50 -18.96 34.76
N GLY A 339 -3.89 -20.03 34.30
CA GLY A 339 -4.41 -20.80 33.17
C GLY A 339 -4.28 -20.10 31.81
N GLY A 340 -4.45 -20.86 30.74
CA GLY A 340 -4.23 -20.39 29.37
C GLY A 340 -5.17 -19.28 28.90
N GLN A 341 -6.41 -19.29 29.36
CA GLN A 341 -7.41 -18.32 28.92
C GLN A 341 -7.11 -16.91 29.45
N ARG A 342 -6.72 -16.76 30.72
CA ARG A 342 -6.38 -15.46 31.32
C ARG A 342 -5.11 -14.88 30.70
N LEU A 343 -4.10 -15.74 30.51
CA LEU A 343 -2.85 -15.32 29.85
C LEU A 343 -3.10 -14.88 28.39
N ALA A 344 -3.94 -15.61 27.65
CA ALA A 344 -4.31 -15.25 26.29
C ALA A 344 -5.07 -13.91 26.24
N ALA A 345 -6.00 -13.68 27.16
CA ALA A 345 -6.75 -12.43 27.25
C ALA A 345 -5.81 -11.21 27.45
N LEU A 346 -4.83 -11.39 28.36
CA LEU A 346 -3.87 -10.33 28.65
C LEU A 346 -2.87 -10.14 27.49
N ALA A 347 -2.43 -11.22 26.84
CA ALA A 347 -1.65 -11.10 25.59
C ALA A 347 -2.41 -10.31 24.52
N GLY A 348 -3.74 -10.51 24.43
CA GLY A 348 -4.63 -9.72 23.60
C GLY A 348 -4.59 -8.22 23.90
N SER A 349 -4.51 -7.83 25.17
CA SER A 349 -4.40 -6.41 25.57
C SER A 349 -3.09 -5.76 25.08
N PHE A 350 -2.04 -6.55 24.86
CA PHE A 350 -0.77 -6.15 24.29
C PHE A 350 -0.68 -6.35 22.77
N GLY A 351 -1.81 -6.62 22.09
CA GLY A 351 -1.89 -6.71 20.63
C GLY A 351 -1.65 -8.09 20.03
N PHE A 352 -1.44 -9.15 20.84
CA PHE A 352 -1.35 -10.51 20.30
C PHE A 352 -2.69 -10.91 19.67
N GLY A 353 -2.64 -11.55 18.50
CA GLY A 353 -3.81 -11.90 17.71
C GLY A 353 -4.42 -10.74 16.90
N ALA A 354 -4.08 -9.48 17.22
CA ALA A 354 -4.58 -8.32 16.47
C ALA A 354 -3.91 -8.19 15.09
N PRO A 355 -4.63 -7.75 14.04
CA PRO A 355 -4.03 -7.37 12.78
C PRO A 355 -3.00 -6.25 12.96
N VAL A 356 -1.86 -6.34 12.27
CA VAL A 356 -0.80 -5.33 12.29
C VAL A 356 -0.66 -4.76 10.88
N GLN A 357 -1.09 -3.51 10.70
CA GLN A 357 -1.17 -2.84 9.39
C GLN A 357 -0.51 -1.45 9.45
N PRO A 358 0.81 -1.38 9.59
CA PRO A 358 1.52 -0.10 9.79
C PRO A 358 1.65 0.74 8.51
N GLY A 359 1.14 0.29 7.37
CA GLY A 359 1.29 0.92 6.05
C GLY A 359 2.21 0.17 5.10
N VAL A 360 2.80 -0.92 5.56
CA VAL A 360 3.54 -1.93 4.78
C VAL A 360 3.20 -3.32 5.34
N PRO A 361 3.51 -4.42 4.63
CA PRO A 361 3.29 -5.75 5.17
C PRO A 361 4.01 -5.97 6.50
N ALA A 362 3.28 -6.50 7.49
CA ALA A 362 3.78 -6.87 8.79
C ALA A 362 3.02 -8.09 9.32
N VAL A 363 3.65 -8.88 10.19
CA VAL A 363 3.03 -10.05 10.79
C VAL A 363 2.39 -9.72 12.14
N ARG A 364 1.30 -10.38 12.45
CA ARG A 364 0.68 -10.33 13.78
C ARG A 364 1.45 -11.22 14.75
N ALA A 365 1.43 -10.88 16.03
CA ALA A 365 1.91 -11.77 17.08
C ALA A 365 0.87 -12.88 17.35
N GLU A 366 1.35 -14.07 17.68
CA GLU A 366 0.51 -15.26 17.88
C GLU A 366 0.67 -15.81 19.30
N PHE A 367 -0.46 -16.06 19.92
CA PHE A 367 -0.57 -16.79 21.18
C PHE A 367 -1.60 -17.90 20.99
N PRO A 368 -1.22 -19.08 20.45
CA PRO A 368 -2.12 -20.21 20.29
C PRO A 368 -2.58 -20.74 21.65
N ALA A 369 -3.84 -21.20 21.75
CA ALA A 369 -4.35 -21.79 22.98
C ALA A 369 -3.45 -22.96 23.45
N PRO A 370 -2.98 -22.95 24.71
CA PRO A 370 -2.15 -24.01 25.25
C PRO A 370 -2.89 -25.35 25.24
N LYS A 371 -2.17 -26.43 24.96
CA LYS A 371 -2.73 -27.79 24.86
C LYS A 371 -2.80 -28.48 26.22
N ASP A 372 -1.82 -28.20 27.07
CA ASP A 372 -1.62 -28.77 28.39
C ASP A 372 -0.77 -27.85 29.27
N ASP A 373 -0.48 -28.24 30.50
CA ASP A 373 0.29 -27.44 31.46
C ASP A 373 1.74 -27.21 31.01
N THR A 374 2.36 -28.16 30.32
CA THR A 374 3.71 -28.01 29.77
C THR A 374 3.72 -26.93 28.66
N ASP A 375 2.76 -26.98 27.75
CA ASP A 375 2.63 -25.97 26.67
C ASP A 375 2.29 -24.60 27.26
N LEU A 376 1.45 -24.53 28.32
CA LEU A 376 1.14 -23.29 29.04
C LEU A 376 2.37 -22.71 29.74
N ALA A 377 3.13 -23.53 30.46
CA ALA A 377 4.38 -23.11 31.10
C ALA A 377 5.39 -22.59 30.07
N SER A 378 5.57 -23.30 28.93
CA SER A 378 6.41 -22.85 27.81
C SER A 378 5.94 -21.53 27.24
N ALA A 379 4.64 -21.37 26.97
CA ALA A 379 4.04 -20.15 26.47
C ALA A 379 4.25 -18.96 27.43
N SER A 380 4.16 -19.19 28.76
CA SER A 380 4.31 -18.17 29.79
C SER A 380 5.71 -17.53 29.81
N ILE A 381 6.72 -18.26 29.32
CA ILE A 381 8.11 -17.76 29.21
C ILE A 381 8.46 -17.38 27.77
N GLY A 382 7.43 -17.30 26.87
CA GLY A 382 7.60 -16.88 25.48
C GLY A 382 8.27 -17.91 24.58
N GLN A 383 8.12 -19.17 24.91
CA GLN A 383 8.65 -20.31 24.17
C GLN A 383 7.53 -21.14 23.52
N GLY A 384 7.88 -22.26 22.92
CA GLY A 384 6.92 -23.15 22.29
C GLY A 384 6.29 -22.53 21.05
N ARG A 385 4.95 -22.34 21.05
CA ARG A 385 4.18 -21.87 19.89
C ARG A 385 3.88 -20.37 19.89
N VAL A 386 4.38 -19.63 20.89
CA VAL A 386 4.24 -18.17 20.93
C VAL A 386 5.21 -17.56 19.94
N LEU A 387 4.71 -16.76 19.01
CA LEU A 387 5.51 -16.12 17.96
C LEU A 387 5.22 -14.63 17.86
N ALA A 388 6.27 -13.84 17.68
CA ALA A 388 6.17 -12.40 17.52
C ALA A 388 7.29 -11.84 16.64
N SER A 389 7.02 -10.73 15.97
CA SER A 389 8.07 -9.95 15.32
C SER A 389 8.70 -8.94 16.30
N PRO A 390 9.87 -8.41 15.97
CA PRO A 390 10.44 -7.28 16.72
C PRO A 390 9.47 -6.09 16.83
N LEU A 391 8.71 -5.79 15.79
CA LEU A 391 7.68 -4.74 15.85
C LEU A 391 6.63 -5.06 16.93
N ASN A 392 6.12 -6.30 16.98
CA ASN A 392 5.14 -6.69 17.98
C ASN A 392 5.71 -6.51 19.40
N MET A 393 6.95 -6.93 19.63
CA MET A 393 7.59 -6.81 20.95
C MET A 393 7.94 -5.36 21.32
N ALA A 394 8.23 -4.50 20.32
CA ALA A 394 8.37 -3.07 20.54
C ALA A 394 7.04 -2.43 20.98
N THR A 395 5.89 -2.87 20.45
CA THR A 395 4.58 -2.37 20.90
C THR A 395 4.25 -2.78 22.34
N VAL A 396 4.76 -3.94 22.81
CA VAL A 396 4.63 -4.34 24.22
C VAL A 396 5.38 -3.36 25.13
N ALA A 397 6.63 -3.02 24.80
CA ALA A 397 7.39 -2.04 25.57
C ALA A 397 6.75 -0.63 25.50
N ALA A 398 6.24 -0.23 24.33
CA ALA A 398 5.54 1.03 24.14
C ALA A 398 4.27 1.13 25.00
N ALA A 399 3.53 0.03 25.11
CA ALA A 399 2.30 -0.01 25.93
C ALA A 399 2.58 0.25 27.42
N ILE A 400 3.71 -0.22 27.95
CA ILE A 400 4.10 0.06 29.33
C ILE A 400 4.55 1.52 29.50
N ALA A 401 5.28 2.05 28.54
CA ALA A 401 5.76 3.44 28.59
C ALA A 401 4.60 4.44 28.57
N ASP A 402 3.63 4.30 27.65
CA ASP A 402 2.49 5.20 27.47
C ASP A 402 1.31 4.87 28.42
N GLY A 403 1.12 3.60 28.74
CA GLY A 403 -0.06 3.13 29.46
C GLY A 403 -1.15 2.57 28.55
N SER A 404 -0.92 2.53 27.24
CA SER A 404 -1.86 2.01 26.25
C SER A 404 -1.11 1.31 25.14
N TRP A 405 -1.54 0.11 24.76
CA TRP A 405 -1.12 -0.46 23.49
C TRP A 405 -1.77 0.31 22.34
N ARG A 406 -0.96 0.74 21.38
CA ARG A 406 -1.42 1.43 20.18
C ARG A 406 -1.03 0.65 18.92
N PRO A 407 -1.92 0.61 17.90
CA PRO A 407 -1.53 0.08 16.60
C PRO A 407 -0.30 0.81 16.06
N PRO A 408 0.76 0.08 15.68
CA PRO A 408 1.95 0.73 15.13
C PRO A 408 1.66 1.29 13.73
N ARG A 409 2.21 2.47 13.42
CA ARG A 409 2.02 3.14 12.13
C ARG A 409 3.31 3.74 11.57
N LEU A 410 3.49 3.58 10.26
CA LEU A 410 4.61 4.12 9.50
C LEU A 410 4.21 5.33 8.65
N VAL A 411 2.92 5.56 8.49
CA VAL A 411 2.31 6.64 7.72
C VAL A 411 1.22 7.34 8.53
N ALA A 412 0.61 8.39 7.98
CA ALA A 412 -0.49 9.10 8.62
C ALA A 412 -1.67 8.13 8.92
N ALA A 413 -2.28 8.27 10.09
CA ALA A 413 -3.39 7.42 10.52
C ALA A 413 -4.55 7.41 9.51
N SER A 414 -4.82 8.53 8.83
CA SER A 414 -5.86 8.63 7.80
C SER A 414 -5.64 7.76 6.56
N LEU A 415 -4.48 7.14 6.42
CA LEU A 415 -4.14 6.20 5.35
C LEU A 415 -4.23 4.73 5.79
N LEU A 416 -4.58 4.48 7.04
CA LEU A 416 -4.63 3.16 7.65
C LEU A 416 -6.06 2.82 8.07
N PRO A 417 -6.37 1.54 8.24
CA PRO A 417 -7.61 1.15 8.88
C PRO A 417 -7.73 1.71 10.29
N GLU A 418 -8.92 2.11 10.67
CA GLU A 418 -9.19 2.58 12.02
C GLU A 418 -8.99 1.45 13.04
N ALA A 419 -8.27 1.73 14.11
CA ALA A 419 -8.04 0.78 15.19
C ALA A 419 -7.84 1.53 16.51
N GLU A 420 -8.54 1.08 17.55
CA GLU A 420 -8.56 1.72 18.84
C GLU A 420 -7.39 1.32 19.73
N PRO A 421 -6.79 2.27 20.48
CA PRO A 421 -5.84 1.97 21.53
C PRO A 421 -6.46 1.11 22.63
N ARG A 422 -5.67 0.22 23.23
CA ARG A 422 -6.07 -0.62 24.36
C ARG A 422 -5.38 -0.13 25.62
N LYS A 423 -6.12 0.47 26.54
CA LYS A 423 -5.60 0.94 27.84
C LYS A 423 -5.22 -0.26 28.70
N LEU A 424 -4.11 -0.16 29.39
CA LEU A 424 -3.69 -1.11 30.40
C LEU A 424 -4.20 -0.65 31.78
N GLU A 425 -4.49 -1.61 32.64
CA GLU A 425 -4.95 -1.32 34.00
C GLU A 425 -3.88 -0.60 34.79
N PRO A 426 -4.25 0.41 35.63
CA PRO A 426 -3.28 1.23 36.35
C PRO A 426 -2.37 0.45 37.30
N GLU A 427 -2.86 -0.65 37.87
CA GLU A 427 -2.09 -1.53 38.74
C GLU A 427 -0.99 -2.28 37.98
N ILE A 428 -1.29 -2.79 36.77
CA ILE A 428 -0.33 -3.41 35.85
C ILE A 428 0.79 -2.42 35.53
N LEU A 429 0.42 -1.18 35.15
CA LEU A 429 1.39 -0.15 34.82
C LEU A 429 2.32 0.20 36.00
N ARG A 430 1.76 0.38 37.19
CA ARG A 430 2.56 0.65 38.40
C ARG A 430 3.55 -0.47 38.67
N ALA A 431 3.10 -1.72 38.60
CA ALA A 431 3.95 -2.88 38.82
C ALA A 431 5.06 -2.96 37.76
N LEU A 432 4.73 -2.92 36.46
CA LEU A 432 5.73 -3.05 35.41
C LEU A 432 6.72 -1.90 35.32
N ARG A 433 6.31 -0.69 35.69
CA ARG A 433 7.21 0.46 35.84
C ARG A 433 8.16 0.37 37.03
N THR A 434 7.95 -0.62 37.92
CA THR A 434 8.90 -1.05 38.95
C THR A 434 9.73 -2.23 38.50
N LEU A 435 9.09 -3.24 37.88
CA LEU A 435 9.76 -4.49 37.49
C LEU A 435 10.77 -4.33 36.35
N MET A 436 10.44 -3.55 35.30
CA MET A 436 11.31 -3.42 34.13
C MET A 436 12.59 -2.61 34.41
N PRO A 437 12.62 -1.52 35.20
CA PRO A 437 13.85 -0.89 35.67
C PRO A 437 14.75 -1.81 36.49
N ALA A 438 14.20 -2.69 37.34
CA ALA A 438 14.96 -3.64 38.16
C ALA A 438 15.81 -4.60 37.29
N VAL A 439 15.34 -4.99 36.09
CA VAL A 439 16.12 -5.80 35.15
C VAL A 439 17.44 -5.12 34.75
N VAL A 440 17.40 -3.79 34.59
CA VAL A 440 18.55 -2.97 34.15
C VAL A 440 19.47 -2.65 35.34
N VAL A 441 18.91 -2.44 36.50
CA VAL A 441 19.66 -2.00 37.67
C VAL A 441 20.32 -3.16 38.43
N GLU A 442 19.59 -4.24 38.65
CA GLU A 442 20.03 -5.38 39.50
C GLU A 442 19.83 -6.76 38.86
N GLY A 443 19.12 -6.81 37.70
CA GLY A 443 18.76 -8.07 37.05
C GLY A 443 19.72 -8.50 35.95
N THR A 444 19.14 -9.18 34.97
CA THR A 444 19.89 -9.80 33.86
C THR A 444 20.63 -8.82 32.95
N ALA A 445 20.33 -7.53 32.99
CA ALA A 445 21.02 -6.50 32.20
C ALA A 445 21.93 -5.58 33.04
N SER A 446 22.11 -5.85 34.35
CA SER A 446 22.86 -4.97 35.25
C SER A 446 24.36 -4.83 34.94
N ALA A 447 24.94 -5.77 34.20
CA ALA A 447 26.32 -5.68 33.71
C ALA A 447 26.53 -4.67 32.57
N VAL A 448 25.45 -4.11 32.03
CA VAL A 448 25.48 -3.13 30.93
C VAL A 448 25.10 -1.76 31.46
N SER A 449 25.95 -0.75 31.19
CA SER A 449 25.64 0.63 31.53
C SER A 449 24.58 1.21 30.60
N PHE A 450 23.45 1.64 31.15
CA PHE A 450 22.38 2.29 30.42
C PHE A 450 22.19 3.75 30.79
N PRO A 451 21.77 4.62 29.91
CA PRO A 451 21.34 5.97 30.24
C PRO A 451 20.21 5.93 31.29
N SER A 452 20.21 6.89 32.20
CA SER A 452 19.20 7.00 33.26
C SER A 452 17.77 7.00 32.72
N GLY A 453 16.83 6.38 33.43
CA GLY A 453 15.43 6.24 33.03
C GLY A 453 15.17 5.12 32.03
N THR A 454 16.15 4.27 31.71
CA THR A 454 15.98 3.09 30.89
C THR A 454 15.28 1.97 31.69
N ALA A 455 14.30 1.38 31.08
CA ALA A 455 13.59 0.18 31.55
C ALA A 455 13.56 -0.88 30.44
N GLY A 456 13.68 -2.16 30.78
CA GLY A 456 13.68 -3.18 29.75
C GLY A 456 13.54 -4.61 30.28
N LYS A 457 13.57 -5.55 29.36
CA LYS A 457 13.59 -7.00 29.63
C LYS A 457 14.47 -7.71 28.61
N THR A 458 15.39 -8.51 29.08
CA THR A 458 16.19 -9.43 28.27
C THR A 458 15.38 -10.67 27.89
N GLY A 459 15.71 -11.26 26.76
CA GLY A 459 15.14 -12.53 26.32
C GLY A 459 16.22 -13.41 25.70
N THR A 460 16.10 -14.70 25.94
CA THR A 460 16.85 -15.75 25.29
C THR A 460 15.80 -16.73 24.80
N ALA A 461 15.67 -16.89 23.49
CA ALA A 461 14.62 -17.70 22.89
C ALA A 461 15.27 -18.87 22.15
N GLU A 462 15.17 -20.06 22.71
CA GLU A 462 15.69 -21.28 22.12
C GLU A 462 14.88 -21.69 20.90
N PHE A 463 15.54 -22.26 19.90
CA PHE A 463 14.91 -22.79 18.70
C PHE A 463 15.66 -24.05 18.22
N GLY A 464 14.97 -24.87 17.41
CA GLY A 464 15.50 -26.15 16.98
C GLY A 464 15.42 -27.23 18.08
N SER A 465 16.30 -28.24 18.01
CA SER A 465 16.34 -29.37 18.93
C SER A 465 17.79 -29.69 19.28
N GLY A 466 18.01 -30.38 20.41
CA GLY A 466 19.33 -30.81 20.88
C GLY A 466 19.53 -30.54 22.36
N LYS A 467 20.70 -30.96 22.90
CA LYS A 467 21.04 -30.73 24.33
C LYS A 467 21.32 -29.23 24.64
N GLU A 468 21.84 -28.49 23.65
CA GLU A 468 22.14 -27.06 23.74
C GLU A 468 21.57 -26.39 22.46
N PRO A 469 20.27 -26.14 22.41
CA PRO A 469 19.64 -25.51 21.23
C PRO A 469 20.18 -24.10 21.05
N PRO A 470 20.38 -23.66 19.78
CA PRO A 470 20.71 -22.28 19.52
C PRO A 470 19.59 -21.35 19.98
N SER A 471 19.93 -20.12 20.29
CA SER A 471 18.95 -19.17 20.80
C SER A 471 19.04 -17.78 20.14
N HIS A 472 17.90 -17.13 19.96
CA HIS A 472 17.82 -15.72 19.59
C HIS A 472 18.02 -14.86 20.83
N ALA A 473 18.87 -13.83 20.70
CA ALA A 473 19.08 -12.84 21.75
C ALA A 473 18.09 -11.69 21.59
N TRP A 474 17.32 -11.40 22.66
CA TRP A 474 16.32 -10.37 22.66
C TRP A 474 16.56 -9.30 23.73
N PHE A 475 16.16 -8.07 23.42
CA PHE A 475 15.93 -7.02 24.40
C PHE A 475 14.77 -6.15 23.97
N ILE A 476 13.81 -5.93 24.86
CA ILE A 476 12.78 -4.90 24.68
C ILE A 476 12.90 -3.88 25.80
N GLY A 477 12.62 -2.62 25.48
CA GLY A 477 12.73 -1.58 26.50
C GLY A 477 12.15 -0.25 26.05
N TYR A 478 12.15 0.68 26.99
CA TYR A 478 11.76 2.06 26.74
C TYR A 478 12.60 3.04 27.56
N ARG A 479 12.63 4.28 27.10
CA ARG A 479 13.19 5.43 27.81
C ARG A 479 12.47 6.70 27.38
N GLY A 480 11.76 7.35 28.31
CA GLY A 480 10.88 8.47 27.96
C GLY A 480 9.84 8.06 26.91
N ASP A 481 9.69 8.86 25.86
CA ASP A 481 8.77 8.60 24.74
C ASP A 481 9.45 7.84 23.59
N LEU A 482 10.36 6.93 23.91
CA LEU A 482 10.96 5.97 22.98
C LEU A 482 10.83 4.56 23.53
N ALA A 483 10.26 3.64 22.73
CA ALA A 483 10.23 2.21 23.00
C ALA A 483 10.88 1.46 21.85
N PHE A 484 11.52 0.34 22.14
CA PHE A 484 12.28 -0.38 21.13
C PHE A 484 12.34 -1.88 21.41
N SER A 485 12.64 -2.63 20.36
CA SER A 485 12.90 -4.06 20.41
C SER A 485 14.09 -4.41 19.54
N ILE A 486 14.93 -5.30 20.03
CA ILE A 486 16.12 -5.81 19.36
C ILE A 486 16.02 -7.33 19.34
N VAL A 487 16.32 -7.94 18.19
CA VAL A 487 16.56 -9.37 18.04
C VAL A 487 17.87 -9.61 17.31
N VAL A 488 18.65 -10.59 17.75
CA VAL A 488 19.80 -11.13 17.03
C VAL A 488 19.57 -12.62 16.84
N GLU A 489 19.43 -13.06 15.60
CA GLU A 489 19.18 -14.47 15.26
C GLU A 489 20.37 -15.34 15.62
N GLY A 490 20.13 -16.42 16.39
CA GLY A 490 21.22 -17.27 16.88
C GLY A 490 22.28 -16.52 17.73
N GLY A 491 21.91 -15.37 18.27
CA GLY A 491 22.82 -14.48 19.02
C GLY A 491 23.21 -15.00 20.41
N GLY A 492 22.49 -16.00 20.93
CA GLY A 492 22.72 -16.49 22.29
C GLY A 492 21.92 -15.73 23.34
N ALA A 493 22.54 -15.36 24.46
CA ALA A 493 21.85 -14.70 25.56
C ALA A 493 21.56 -13.22 25.32
N GLY A 494 20.33 -12.81 25.60
CA GLY A 494 19.91 -11.40 25.46
C GLY A 494 20.69 -10.43 26.35
N SER A 495 21.13 -10.89 27.53
CA SER A 495 21.92 -10.11 28.48
C SER A 495 23.31 -9.70 27.95
N THR A 496 23.97 -10.60 27.19
CA THR A 496 25.33 -10.38 26.69
C THR A 496 25.38 -9.86 25.26
N VAL A 497 24.31 -10.02 24.49
CA VAL A 497 24.28 -9.61 23.07
C VAL A 497 23.29 -8.45 22.83
N ALA A 498 22.00 -8.63 23.14
CA ALA A 498 21.00 -7.63 22.80
C ALA A 498 21.00 -6.42 23.78
N ALA A 499 21.29 -6.61 25.06
CA ALA A 499 21.37 -5.52 26.02
C ALA A 499 22.51 -4.50 25.72
N PRO A 500 23.74 -4.92 25.35
CA PRO A 500 24.78 -4.00 24.90
C PRO A 500 24.39 -3.22 23.64
N ILE A 501 23.66 -3.83 22.70
CA ILE A 501 23.13 -3.15 21.50
C ILE A 501 22.13 -2.06 21.92
N ALA A 502 21.23 -2.39 22.85
CA ALA A 502 20.27 -1.42 23.39
C ALA A 502 20.93 -0.22 24.04
N SER A 503 22.00 -0.45 24.83
CA SER A 503 22.78 0.62 25.42
C SER A 503 23.45 1.51 24.36
N ARG A 504 24.09 0.91 23.34
CA ARG A 504 24.71 1.67 22.22
C ARG A 504 23.67 2.50 21.49
N PHE A 505 22.49 1.94 21.20
CA PHE A 505 21.40 2.67 20.57
C PHE A 505 20.98 3.90 21.37
N LEU A 506 20.70 3.71 22.67
CA LEU A 506 20.23 4.80 23.53
C LEU A 506 21.30 5.89 23.77
N THR A 507 22.58 5.49 23.82
CA THR A 507 23.71 6.44 23.96
C THR A 507 23.99 7.18 22.66
N GLY A 508 23.74 6.55 21.49
CA GLY A 508 23.93 7.15 20.17
C GLY A 508 22.81 8.11 19.74
N LEU A 509 21.74 8.23 20.51
CA LEU A 509 20.68 9.18 20.22
C LEU A 509 21.19 10.63 20.42
N PRO A 510 20.75 11.58 19.55
CA PRO A 510 21.09 12.98 19.74
C PRO A 510 20.54 13.48 21.07
N GLN A 511 21.34 14.27 21.76
CA GLN A 511 20.89 14.98 22.97
C GLN A 511 19.89 16.05 22.52
N ARG A 512 18.64 15.87 22.86
CA ARG A 512 17.55 16.84 22.63
C ARG A 512 17.23 17.56 23.91
#